data_9da116d447602dc489ff279b45eb8a18
#
_entry.id   9da116d447602dc489ff279b45eb8a18
#
_cell.length_a   1.000
_cell.length_b   1.000
_cell.length_c   1.000
_cell.angle_alpha   90.00
_cell.angle_beta   90.00
_cell.angle_gamma   90.00
#
_symmetry.space_group_name_H-M   'P 1'
#
loop_
_entity.id
_entity.type
_entity.pdbx_description
1 polymer ?
#
loop_
_entity_poly.entity_id
_entity_poly.type
_entity_poly.pdbx_seq_one_letter_code
_entity_poly.pdbx_strand_id
1 'polypeptide(L)'
;MSASLSADWAMQQGMHVSGTKTPYEVLQFCRAYTTADISHLVRQDVLLLCGQEDHAVPVHQLPDQIATLTNVRSLTARLFTRAEQAQNHVQTGNMGLALRVMMEWLHSLDRSD
;
A
#
# COMPACT_ATOMS: atom_id res chain seq x y z
N MET A 1 -3.62 -9.51 -28.60
CA MET A 1 -4.01 -9.10 -27.26
C MET A 1 -3.29 -7.79 -26.91
N SER A 2 -4.05 -6.74 -26.72
CA SER A 2 -3.43 -5.47 -26.31
C SER A 2 -3.18 -5.52 -24.81
N ALA A 3 -1.93 -5.63 -24.42
CA ALA A 3 -1.56 -5.31 -23.05
C ALA A 3 -1.95 -3.85 -22.79
N SER A 4 -2.39 -3.53 -21.59
CA SER A 4 -2.69 -2.15 -21.27
C SER A 4 -1.41 -1.33 -21.31
N LEU A 5 -1.51 -0.11 -21.82
CA LEU A 5 -0.37 0.80 -21.91
C LEU A 5 0.31 0.99 -20.54
N SER A 6 -0.49 1.04 -19.48
CA SER A 6 0.03 1.18 -18.12
C SER A 6 0.77 -0.07 -17.63
N ALA A 7 0.31 -1.26 -18.02
CA ALA A 7 1.01 -2.50 -17.65
C ALA A 7 2.36 -2.60 -18.37
N ASP A 8 2.40 -2.25 -19.66
CA ASP A 8 3.65 -2.22 -20.43
C ASP A 8 4.63 -1.21 -19.84
N TRP A 9 4.15 -0.02 -19.50
CA TRP A 9 5.00 1.00 -18.89
C TRP A 9 5.56 0.53 -17.55
N ALA A 10 4.70 -0.03 -16.71
CA ALA A 10 5.10 -0.50 -15.38
C ALA A 10 6.17 -1.59 -15.47
N MET A 11 6.02 -2.51 -16.42
CA MET A 11 6.97 -3.59 -16.63
C MET A 11 8.32 -3.07 -17.15
N GLN A 12 8.29 -2.15 -18.10
CA GLN A 12 9.52 -1.53 -18.62
C GLN A 12 10.23 -0.71 -17.55
N GLN A 13 9.48 0.03 -16.75
CA GLN A 13 10.02 0.78 -15.61
C GLN A 13 10.64 -0.18 -14.59
N GLY A 14 9.97 -1.29 -14.32
CA GLY A 14 10.48 -2.32 -13.42
C GLY A 14 11.80 -2.91 -13.91
N MET A 15 11.91 -3.21 -15.21
CA MET A 15 13.16 -3.71 -15.80
C MET A 15 14.28 -2.68 -15.68
N HIS A 16 13.97 -1.41 -15.94
CA HIS A 16 14.95 -0.33 -15.83
C HIS A 16 15.48 -0.17 -14.41
N VAL A 17 14.57 -0.11 -13.43
CA VAL A 17 14.92 0.11 -12.02
C VAL A 17 15.68 -1.08 -11.44
N SER A 18 15.27 -2.31 -11.77
CA SER A 18 15.89 -3.52 -11.24
C SER A 18 17.15 -3.96 -12.00
N GLY A 19 17.41 -3.38 -13.18
CA GLY A 19 18.52 -3.79 -14.03
C GLY A 19 18.31 -5.16 -14.68
N THR A 20 17.06 -5.61 -14.78
CA THR A 20 16.70 -6.90 -15.39
C THR A 20 16.31 -6.73 -16.86
N LYS A 21 16.23 -7.84 -17.60
CA LYS A 21 16.02 -7.81 -19.05
C LYS A 21 14.67 -8.37 -19.48
N THR A 22 13.97 -9.08 -18.59
CA THR A 22 12.68 -9.70 -18.91
C THR A 22 11.67 -9.42 -17.82
N PRO A 23 10.35 -9.44 -18.13
CA PRO A 23 9.30 -9.33 -17.13
C PRO A 23 9.38 -10.39 -16.02
N TYR A 24 9.77 -11.61 -16.38
CA TYR A 24 9.95 -12.69 -15.40
C TYR A 24 11.03 -12.35 -14.38
N GLU A 25 12.16 -11.82 -14.83
CA GLU A 25 13.25 -11.39 -13.93
C GLU A 25 12.81 -10.25 -13.01
N VAL A 26 11.96 -9.32 -13.48
CA VAL A 26 11.37 -8.26 -12.64
C VAL A 26 10.55 -8.88 -11.52
N LEU A 27 9.72 -9.87 -11.82
CA LEU A 27 8.90 -10.55 -10.81
C LEU A 27 9.76 -11.30 -9.80
N GLN A 28 10.82 -11.95 -10.24
CA GLN A 28 11.77 -12.59 -9.34
C GLN A 28 12.50 -11.58 -8.44
N PHE A 29 12.91 -10.46 -9.01
CA PHE A 29 13.52 -9.36 -8.25
C PHE A 29 12.57 -8.85 -7.17
N CYS A 30 11.30 -8.61 -7.51
CA CYS A 30 10.29 -8.12 -6.56
C CYS A 30 10.00 -9.10 -5.43
N ARG A 31 10.11 -10.41 -5.67
CA ARG A 31 9.89 -11.44 -4.63
C ARG A 31 10.86 -11.33 -3.47
N ALA A 32 12.05 -10.79 -3.69
CA ALA A 32 13.03 -10.57 -2.62
C ALA A 32 12.63 -9.38 -1.72
N TYR A 33 11.76 -8.50 -2.21
CA TYR A 33 11.33 -7.29 -1.51
C TYR A 33 9.92 -7.50 -0.94
N THR A 34 9.85 -8.28 0.13
CA THR A 34 8.62 -8.51 0.89
C THR A 34 8.80 -8.06 2.33
N THR A 35 7.72 -7.61 2.96
CA THR A 35 7.70 -7.28 4.39
C THR A 35 7.09 -8.38 5.23
N ALA A 36 6.60 -9.44 4.61
CA ALA A 36 5.85 -10.51 5.31
C ALA A 36 6.68 -11.18 6.41
N ASP A 37 7.98 -11.35 6.19
CA ASP A 37 8.89 -12.00 7.13
C ASP A 37 9.51 -11.06 8.17
N ILE A 38 9.32 -9.75 8.03
CA ILE A 38 9.89 -8.74 8.96
C ILE A 38 8.82 -7.87 9.62
N SER A 39 7.57 -7.94 9.20
CA SER A 39 6.49 -7.10 9.76
C SER A 39 6.29 -7.33 11.26
N HIS A 40 6.58 -8.52 11.77
CA HIS A 40 6.50 -8.82 13.20
C HIS A 40 7.51 -8.04 14.04
N LEU A 41 8.52 -7.42 13.40
CA LEU A 41 9.53 -6.59 14.08
C LEU A 41 9.02 -5.16 14.34
N VAL A 42 7.94 -4.76 13.71
CA VAL A 42 7.38 -3.41 13.88
C VAL A 42 6.65 -3.34 15.22
N ARG A 43 7.02 -2.36 16.06
CA ARG A 43 6.49 -2.18 17.41
C ARG A 43 5.82 -0.81 17.63
N GLN A 44 5.82 0.02 16.61
CA GLN A 44 5.27 1.37 16.65
C GLN A 44 3.74 1.34 16.49
N ASP A 45 3.11 2.50 16.63
CA ASP A 45 1.76 2.72 16.16
C ASP A 45 1.76 2.75 14.64
N VAL A 46 0.82 2.07 14.01
CA VAL A 46 0.76 1.93 12.55
C VAL A 46 -0.62 2.34 12.04
N LEU A 47 -0.62 3.16 10.99
CA LEU A 47 -1.80 3.48 10.20
C LEU A 47 -1.64 2.92 8.79
N LEU A 48 -2.59 2.08 8.38
CA LEU A 48 -2.66 1.56 7.01
C LEU A 48 -3.79 2.22 6.26
N LEU A 49 -3.49 2.78 5.11
CA LEU A 49 -4.47 3.39 4.21
C LEU A 49 -4.54 2.57 2.92
N CYS A 50 -5.75 2.30 2.47
CA CYS A 50 -5.98 1.52 1.26
C CYS A 50 -7.17 2.05 0.48
N GLY A 51 -7.05 2.11 -0.85
CA GLY A 51 -8.17 2.41 -1.73
C GLY A 51 -8.87 1.12 -2.17
N GLN A 52 -10.18 1.08 -2.06
CA GLN A 52 -10.96 -0.12 -2.38
C GLN A 52 -10.79 -0.58 -3.83
N GLU A 53 -10.56 0.35 -4.76
CA GLU A 53 -10.43 0.07 -6.19
C GLU A 53 -9.04 0.47 -6.71
N ASP A 54 -8.03 0.37 -5.85
CA ASP A 54 -6.65 0.65 -6.24
C ASP A 54 -6.21 -0.32 -7.35
N HIS A 55 -5.76 0.23 -8.47
CA HIS A 55 -5.33 -0.56 -9.63
C HIS A 55 -3.88 -1.05 -9.52
N ALA A 56 -3.09 -0.45 -8.65
CA ALA A 56 -1.68 -0.79 -8.46
C ALA A 56 -1.46 -1.75 -7.29
N VAL A 57 -2.26 -1.61 -6.23
CA VAL A 57 -2.14 -2.42 -5.02
C VAL A 57 -3.46 -3.12 -4.76
N PRO A 58 -3.53 -4.45 -4.93
CA PRO A 58 -4.76 -5.20 -4.71
C PRO A 58 -5.28 -5.03 -3.28
N VAL A 59 -6.59 -4.89 -3.13
CA VAL A 59 -7.23 -4.62 -1.83
C VAL A 59 -6.98 -5.72 -0.80
N HIS A 60 -6.76 -6.98 -1.25
CA HIS A 60 -6.47 -8.09 -0.35
C HIS A 60 -5.15 -7.93 0.41
N GLN A 61 -4.24 -7.07 -0.06
CA GLN A 61 -3.00 -6.79 0.66
C GLN A 61 -3.23 -6.09 1.98
N LEU A 62 -4.37 -5.40 2.16
CA LEU A 62 -4.69 -4.76 3.44
C LEU A 62 -4.87 -5.79 4.55
N PRO A 63 -5.78 -6.77 4.47
CA PRO A 63 -5.87 -7.81 5.50
C PRO A 63 -4.60 -8.66 5.59
N ASP A 64 -3.89 -8.90 4.49
CA ASP A 64 -2.63 -9.63 4.52
C ASP A 64 -1.58 -8.90 5.37
N GLN A 65 -1.46 -7.59 5.19
CA GLN A 65 -0.53 -6.77 5.98
C GLN A 65 -0.95 -6.71 7.45
N ILE A 66 -2.24 -6.58 7.73
CA ILE A 66 -2.77 -6.60 9.10
C ILE A 66 -2.36 -7.89 9.81
N ALA A 67 -2.49 -9.03 9.12
CA ALA A 67 -2.18 -10.34 9.69
C ALA A 67 -0.70 -10.49 10.07
N THR A 68 0.21 -9.77 9.41
CA THR A 68 1.66 -9.89 9.67
C THR A 68 2.18 -8.88 10.70
N LEU A 69 1.43 -7.82 10.98
CA LEU A 69 1.81 -6.79 11.97
C LEU A 69 1.36 -7.21 13.37
N THR A 70 2.00 -8.24 13.92
CA THR A 70 1.56 -8.92 15.14
C THR A 70 2.05 -8.27 16.44
N ASN A 71 3.05 -7.39 16.38
CA ASN A 71 3.70 -6.80 17.56
C ASN A 71 3.60 -5.28 17.62
N VAL A 72 2.79 -4.67 16.77
CA VAL A 72 2.61 -3.23 16.76
C VAL A 72 1.93 -2.75 18.07
N ARG A 73 2.28 -1.55 18.50
CA ARG A 73 1.67 -0.92 19.67
C ARG A 73 0.19 -0.65 19.45
N SER A 74 -0.18 -0.18 18.27
CA SER A 74 -1.57 -0.05 17.84
C SER A 74 -1.64 -0.17 16.32
N LEU A 75 -2.78 -0.61 15.81
CA LEU A 75 -3.00 -0.74 14.38
C LEU A 75 -4.35 -0.13 14.01
N THR A 76 -4.31 0.83 13.12
CA THR A 76 -5.50 1.43 12.54
C THR A 76 -5.46 1.18 11.04
N ALA A 77 -6.54 0.63 10.50
CA ALA A 77 -6.68 0.39 9.07
C ALA A 77 -7.88 1.19 8.54
N ARG A 78 -7.68 1.91 7.44
CA ARG A 78 -8.71 2.72 6.83
C ARG A 78 -8.83 2.35 5.35
N LEU A 79 -9.99 1.84 4.98
CA LEU A 79 -10.32 1.55 3.60
C LEU A 79 -11.14 2.73 3.04
N PHE A 80 -10.66 3.32 1.95
CA PHE A 80 -11.35 4.40 1.27
C PHE A 80 -12.23 3.84 0.15
N THR A 81 -13.44 4.36 0.03
CA THR A 81 -14.47 3.82 -0.86
C THR A 81 -14.81 4.80 -1.97
N ARG A 82 -15.55 4.29 -2.97
CA ARG A 82 -16.08 5.10 -4.08
C ARG A 82 -17.02 6.20 -3.59
N ALA A 83 -17.82 5.93 -2.55
CA ALA A 83 -18.71 6.92 -1.97
C ALA A 83 -17.96 8.14 -1.42
N GLU A 84 -16.71 7.96 -1.01
CA GLU A 84 -15.83 9.01 -0.53
C GLU A 84 -14.98 9.62 -1.64
N GLN A 85 -15.08 9.10 -2.87
CA GLN A 85 -14.27 9.49 -4.03
C GLN A 85 -12.76 9.30 -3.79
N ALA A 86 -12.40 8.38 -2.92
CA ALA A 86 -11.02 8.11 -2.51
C ALA A 86 -10.62 6.63 -2.75
N GLN A 87 -11.35 5.94 -3.63
CA GLN A 87 -11.16 4.51 -3.89
C GLN A 87 -9.91 4.17 -4.69
N ASN A 88 -9.32 5.16 -5.35
CA ASN A 88 -8.21 4.96 -6.26
C ASN A 88 -6.85 4.96 -5.55
N HIS A 89 -5.80 4.62 -6.31
CA HIS A 89 -4.43 4.61 -5.83
C HIS A 89 -4.05 5.97 -5.23
N VAL A 90 -3.45 5.96 -4.06
CA VAL A 90 -3.08 7.13 -3.25
C VAL A 90 -4.24 8.12 -3.03
N GLN A 91 -5.48 7.59 -3.08
CA GLN A 91 -6.73 8.35 -2.90
C GLN A 91 -6.85 9.52 -3.88
N THR A 92 -6.38 9.32 -5.11
CA THR A 92 -6.57 10.26 -6.21
C THR A 92 -8.08 10.52 -6.38
N GLY A 93 -8.47 11.79 -6.37
CA GLY A 93 -9.87 12.21 -6.39
C GLY A 93 -10.33 12.81 -5.06
N ASN A 94 -9.71 12.45 -3.94
CA ASN A 94 -9.98 13.04 -2.62
C ASN A 94 -8.78 12.92 -1.68
N MET A 95 -7.65 13.43 -2.11
CA MET A 95 -6.41 13.39 -1.31
C MET A 95 -6.54 14.18 -0.01
N GLY A 96 -7.37 15.21 0.03
CA GLY A 96 -7.63 15.98 1.24
C GLY A 96 -8.23 15.13 2.35
N LEU A 97 -9.10 14.17 2.01
CA LEU A 97 -9.65 13.24 2.98
C LEU A 97 -8.54 12.35 3.57
N ALA A 98 -7.67 11.80 2.73
CA ALA A 98 -6.56 10.97 3.19
C ALA A 98 -5.63 11.74 4.13
N LEU A 99 -5.29 12.98 3.79
CA LEU A 99 -4.46 13.84 4.64
C LEU A 99 -5.14 14.12 5.98
N ARG A 100 -6.44 14.38 5.97
CA ARG A 100 -7.19 14.63 7.21
C ARG A 100 -7.19 13.38 8.10
N VAL A 101 -7.40 12.20 7.52
CA VAL A 101 -7.37 10.93 8.27
C VAL A 101 -5.99 10.74 8.92
N MET A 102 -4.91 11.00 8.19
CA MET A 102 -3.55 10.90 8.74
C MET A 102 -3.34 11.88 9.91
N MET A 103 -3.77 13.12 9.76
CA MET A 103 -3.60 14.14 10.79
C MET A 103 -4.44 13.84 12.03
N GLU A 104 -5.67 13.39 11.87
CA GLU A 104 -6.52 12.98 12.98
C GLU A 104 -5.92 11.79 13.74
N TRP A 105 -5.36 10.83 13.01
CA TRP A 105 -4.68 9.69 13.62
C TRP A 105 -3.45 10.15 14.42
N LEU A 106 -2.62 11.01 13.86
CA LEU A 106 -1.45 11.55 14.57
C LEU A 106 -1.86 12.29 15.85
N HIS A 107 -2.90 13.11 15.78
CA HIS A 107 -3.42 13.80 16.97
C HIS A 107 -3.94 12.83 18.04
N SER A 108 -4.52 11.71 17.62
CA SER A 108 -5.03 10.70 18.56
C SER A 108 -3.89 10.05 19.37
N LEU A 109 -2.70 9.94 18.79
CA LEU A 109 -1.54 9.37 19.49
C LEU A 109 -1.01 10.29 20.58
N ASP A 110 -1.10 11.61 20.41
CA ASP A 110 -0.66 12.58 21.41
C ASP A 110 -1.46 12.50 22.71
N ARG A 111 -2.64 11.88 22.68
CA ARG A 111 -3.52 11.74 23.83
C ARG A 111 -3.34 10.44 24.58
N SER A 112 -2.46 9.58 24.14
CA SER A 112 -2.30 8.23 24.69
C SER A 112 -1.30 8.15 25.83
N ASP A 113 -0.76 9.26 26.29
CA ASP A 113 0.18 9.35 27.42
C ASP A 113 -0.53 9.64 28.74
#